data_44631e571810ebde0b87be4d3b08e3e1
#
_entry.id   44631e571810ebde0b87be4d3b08e3e1
#
_cell.length_a   1.000
_cell.length_b   1.000
_cell.length_c   1.000
_cell.angle_alpha   90.00
_cell.angle_beta   90.00
_cell.angle_gamma   90.00
#
_symmetry.space_group_name_H-M   'P 1'
#
loop_
_entity.id
_entity.type
_entity.pdbx_description
1 polymer ?
#
loop_
_entity_poly.entity_id
_entity_poly.type
_entity_poly.pdbx_seq_one_letter_code
_entity_poly.pdbx_strand_id
1 'polypeptide(L)'
;MFGPITIPFGAKMLLNTVKLKPGVNFDQLETAVGEMCMVVKQTYGGDQGGFIAGQVFRFSGFVSEKGSLNNAQAADEHYAIVTYWKSFEEHEKSHADEVFNKTFAAVAAMCSDAVELGYDMLWQGEAKAS
;
A
#
# COMPACT_ATOMS: atom_id res chain seq x y z
N MET A 1 4.43 14.67 -6.32
CA MET A 1 3.23 14.61 -7.17
C MET A 1 3.13 13.27 -7.85
N PHE A 2 1.96 12.74 -7.86
CA PHE A 2 1.72 11.39 -8.34
C PHE A 2 0.78 11.46 -9.54
N GLY A 3 1.07 10.63 -10.54
CA GLY A 3 0.28 10.57 -11.75
C GLY A 3 -0.33 9.19 -11.94
N PRO A 4 -0.93 8.95 -13.11
CA PRO A 4 -1.45 7.62 -13.43
C PRO A 4 -0.37 6.56 -13.36
N ILE A 5 -0.79 5.35 -13.00
CA ILE A 5 0.12 4.20 -12.96
C ILE A 5 -0.39 3.10 -13.88
N THR A 6 0.53 2.29 -14.39
CA THR A 6 0.23 1.11 -15.20
C THR A 6 0.73 -0.11 -14.47
N ILE A 7 -0.16 -1.07 -14.24
CA ILE A 7 0.18 -2.31 -13.54
C ILE A 7 0.20 -3.45 -14.54
N PRO A 8 1.35 -4.10 -14.77
CA PRO A 8 1.41 -5.24 -15.66
C PRO A 8 0.65 -6.43 -15.10
N PHE A 9 0.06 -7.22 -15.99
CA PHE A 9 -0.63 -8.43 -15.57
C PHE A 9 0.36 -9.39 -14.91
N GLY A 10 -0.08 -9.99 -13.81
CA GLY A 10 0.76 -10.92 -13.06
C GLY A 10 1.55 -10.27 -11.93
N ALA A 11 1.48 -8.95 -11.77
CA ALA A 11 2.12 -8.28 -10.65
C ALA A 11 1.57 -8.82 -9.32
N LYS A 12 2.44 -8.87 -8.32
CA LYS A 12 2.04 -9.20 -6.94
C LYS A 12 1.62 -7.91 -6.24
N MET A 13 0.57 -7.99 -5.43
CA MET A 13 0.06 -6.83 -4.71
C MET A 13 0.20 -7.05 -3.22
N LEU A 14 0.78 -6.07 -2.53
CA LEU A 14 0.83 -6.03 -1.08
C LEU A 14 -0.20 -5.00 -0.61
N LEU A 15 -1.05 -5.43 0.31
CA LEU A 15 -2.04 -4.56 0.94
C LEU A 15 -1.68 -4.39 2.41
N ASN A 16 -1.39 -3.16 2.79
CA ASN A 16 -1.18 -2.82 4.19
C ASN A 16 -2.35 -1.97 4.66
N THR A 17 -3.08 -2.46 5.67
CA THR A 17 -4.08 -1.64 6.33
C THR A 17 -3.48 -1.09 7.61
N VAL A 18 -3.60 0.21 7.82
CA VAL A 18 -3.00 0.87 8.99
C VAL A 18 -3.99 1.78 9.68
N LYS A 19 -3.94 1.80 11.00
CA LYS A 19 -4.69 2.74 11.82
C LYS A 19 -3.70 3.68 12.49
N LEU A 20 -3.99 4.97 12.48
CA LEU A 20 -3.11 5.96 13.09
C LEU A 20 -3.31 6.05 14.60
N LYS A 21 -2.24 6.37 15.31
CA LYS A 21 -2.30 6.67 16.74
C LYS A 21 -3.10 7.96 16.95
N PRO A 22 -3.75 8.11 18.13
CA PRO A 22 -4.41 9.36 18.46
C PRO A 22 -3.45 10.56 18.32
N GLY A 23 -3.95 11.63 17.72
CA GLY A 23 -3.15 12.85 17.51
C GLY A 23 -2.29 12.86 16.25
N VAL A 24 -2.18 11.74 15.55
CA VAL A 24 -1.48 11.68 14.26
C VAL A 24 -2.48 11.94 13.14
N ASN A 25 -2.14 12.84 12.22
CA ASN A 25 -3.00 13.14 11.09
C ASN A 25 -2.45 12.53 9.79
N PHE A 26 -3.29 12.56 8.74
CA PHE A 26 -2.93 11.96 7.45
C PHE A 26 -1.72 12.64 6.81
N ASP A 27 -1.57 13.95 6.97
CA ASP A 27 -0.45 14.67 6.35
C ASP A 27 0.90 14.15 6.84
N GLN A 28 0.98 13.79 8.13
CA GLN A 28 2.19 13.19 8.69
C GLN A 28 2.46 11.81 8.10
N LEU A 29 1.42 10.98 7.97
CA LEU A 29 1.52 9.66 7.36
C LEU A 29 1.91 9.79 5.89
N GLU A 30 1.29 10.71 5.15
CA GLU A 30 1.56 10.92 3.73
C GLU A 30 3.04 11.23 3.50
N THR A 31 3.60 12.13 4.31
CA THR A 31 5.01 12.48 4.20
C THR A 31 5.91 11.26 4.45
N ALA A 32 5.64 10.50 5.51
CA ALA A 32 6.45 9.34 5.85
C ALA A 32 6.34 8.23 4.80
N VAL A 33 5.13 7.97 4.31
CA VAL A 33 4.91 6.97 3.25
C VAL A 33 5.58 7.42 1.95
N GLY A 34 5.47 8.71 1.62
CA GLY A 34 6.13 9.27 0.45
C GLY A 34 7.64 9.09 0.47
N GLU A 35 8.28 9.34 1.61
CA GLU A 35 9.71 9.11 1.78
C GLU A 35 10.06 7.64 1.64
N MET A 36 9.28 6.76 2.25
CA MET A 36 9.48 5.32 2.14
C MET A 36 9.37 4.85 0.69
N CYS A 37 8.34 5.33 -0.02
CA CYS A 37 8.15 4.96 -1.43
C CYS A 37 9.27 5.50 -2.32
N MET A 38 9.82 6.68 -2.02
CA MET A 38 10.96 7.20 -2.77
C MET A 38 12.19 6.32 -2.60
N VAL A 39 12.47 5.86 -1.37
CA VAL A 39 13.59 4.95 -1.12
C VAL A 39 13.38 3.64 -1.90
N VAL A 40 12.19 3.08 -1.84
CA VAL A 40 11.89 1.83 -2.55
C VAL A 40 12.03 2.03 -4.05
N LYS A 41 11.48 3.12 -4.60
CA LYS A 41 11.54 3.40 -6.03
C LYS A 41 12.98 3.55 -6.53
N GLN A 42 13.81 4.26 -5.77
CA GLN A 42 15.20 4.52 -6.17
C GLN A 42 16.08 3.30 -6.05
N THR A 43 15.87 2.48 -5.01
CA THR A 43 16.73 1.34 -4.71
C THR A 43 16.23 0.06 -5.36
N TYR A 44 14.92 -0.14 -5.41
CA TYR A 44 14.30 -1.41 -5.82
C TYR A 44 13.36 -1.28 -7.01
N GLY A 45 13.34 -0.13 -7.68
CA GLY A 45 12.45 0.10 -8.82
C GLY A 45 12.91 -0.62 -10.08
N GLY A 46 11.95 -1.02 -10.90
CA GLY A 46 12.19 -1.61 -12.21
C GLY A 46 12.99 -2.89 -12.15
N ASP A 47 14.03 -2.98 -12.97
CA ASP A 47 14.84 -4.19 -13.11
C ASP A 47 15.75 -4.45 -11.91
N GLN A 48 15.95 -3.46 -11.06
CA GLN A 48 16.90 -3.59 -9.95
C GLN A 48 16.30 -4.25 -8.71
N GLY A 49 15.00 -4.14 -8.48
CA GLY A 49 14.41 -4.67 -7.26
C GLY A 49 12.93 -5.01 -7.35
N GLY A 50 12.33 -4.90 -8.51
CA GLY A 50 10.98 -5.38 -8.76
C GLY A 50 9.83 -4.52 -8.26
N PHE A 51 10.09 -3.36 -7.65
CA PHE A 51 9.03 -2.44 -7.27
C PHE A 51 8.41 -1.81 -8.53
N ILE A 52 7.09 -1.83 -8.64
CA ILE A 52 6.37 -1.32 -9.80
C ILE A 52 5.68 0.00 -9.50
N ALA A 53 4.82 0.03 -8.48
CA ALA A 53 4.00 1.20 -8.18
C ALA A 53 3.39 1.11 -6.79
N GLY A 54 2.84 2.22 -6.31
CA GLY A 54 2.15 2.25 -5.04
C GLY A 54 0.98 3.22 -5.04
N GLN A 55 0.05 2.99 -4.13
CA GLN A 55 -1.15 3.82 -3.94
C GLN A 55 -1.48 3.88 -2.47
N VAL A 56 -2.08 4.98 -2.05
CA VAL A 56 -2.59 5.12 -0.68
C VAL A 56 -4.05 5.53 -0.73
N PHE A 57 -4.88 4.86 0.06
CA PHE A 57 -6.31 5.11 0.13
C PHE A 57 -6.74 5.37 1.56
N ARG A 58 -7.73 6.22 1.74
CA ARG A 58 -8.36 6.44 3.04
C ARG A 58 -9.75 5.79 3.03
N PHE A 59 -10.08 5.09 4.12
CA PHE A 59 -11.44 4.56 4.31
C PHE A 59 -12.45 5.71 4.26
N SER A 60 -13.49 5.58 3.43
CA SER A 60 -14.45 6.65 3.21
C SER A 60 -15.63 6.64 4.18
N GLY A 61 -15.76 5.58 4.96
CA GLY A 61 -16.90 5.42 5.87
C GLY A 61 -18.11 4.77 5.26
N PHE A 62 -18.09 4.47 3.96
CA PHE A 62 -19.23 3.85 3.29
C PHE A 62 -19.10 2.32 3.31
N VAL A 63 -20.18 1.67 3.77
CA VAL A 63 -20.27 0.22 3.73
C VAL A 63 -21.59 -0.14 3.06
N SER A 64 -21.51 -0.97 2.03
CA SER A 64 -22.70 -1.41 1.28
C SER A 64 -23.27 -2.68 1.91
N GLU A 65 -24.54 -2.62 2.33
CA GLU A 65 -25.23 -3.80 2.85
C GLU A 65 -25.40 -4.87 1.76
N LYS A 66 -25.66 -4.44 0.53
CA LYS A 66 -25.85 -5.37 -0.59
C LYS A 66 -24.52 -6.00 -1.04
N GLY A 67 -23.44 -5.28 -0.87
CA GLY A 67 -22.10 -5.76 -1.24
C GLY A 67 -21.39 -6.47 -0.11
N SER A 68 -22.02 -6.58 1.06
CA SER A 68 -21.40 -7.18 2.23
C SER A 68 -22.20 -8.38 2.70
N LEU A 69 -21.51 -9.40 3.17
CA LEU A 69 -22.12 -10.62 3.71
C LEU A 69 -21.74 -10.77 5.18
N ASN A 70 -22.56 -11.48 5.94
CA ASN A 70 -22.27 -11.88 7.31
C ASN A 70 -21.99 -10.71 8.26
N ASN A 71 -22.97 -9.84 8.45
CA ASN A 71 -22.91 -8.78 9.46
C ASN A 71 -21.72 -7.85 9.29
N ALA A 72 -21.49 -7.38 8.07
CA ALA A 72 -20.47 -6.37 7.85
C ALA A 72 -20.79 -5.14 8.70
N GLN A 73 -20.01 -4.94 9.74
CA GLN A 73 -20.09 -3.74 10.55
C GLN A 73 -19.23 -2.65 9.93
N ALA A 74 -19.59 -1.40 10.16
CA ALA A 74 -18.75 -0.31 9.72
C ALA A 74 -17.37 -0.45 10.35
N ALA A 75 -16.35 -0.45 9.52
CA ALA A 75 -14.98 -0.49 10.01
C ALA A 75 -14.59 0.86 10.59
N ASP A 76 -13.66 0.86 11.53
CA ASP A 76 -13.06 2.09 12.03
C ASP A 76 -12.24 2.76 10.94
N GLU A 77 -12.00 4.05 11.09
CA GLU A 77 -11.17 4.80 10.16
C GLU A 77 -9.78 4.17 10.05
N HIS A 78 -9.33 3.98 8.82
CA HIS A 78 -8.02 3.39 8.54
C HIS A 78 -7.56 3.81 7.15
N TYR A 79 -6.33 3.46 6.82
CA TYR A 79 -5.74 3.71 5.51
C TYR A 79 -5.28 2.40 4.90
N ALA A 80 -5.31 2.32 3.58
CA ALA A 80 -4.80 1.18 2.83
C ALA A 80 -3.61 1.65 2.01
N ILE A 81 -2.48 1.01 2.19
CA ILE A 81 -1.26 1.25 1.40
C ILE A 81 -1.09 0.05 0.50
N VAL A 82 -1.17 0.27 -0.81
CA VAL A 82 -1.07 -0.79 -1.81
C VAL A 82 0.23 -0.61 -2.57
N THR A 83 1.02 -1.67 -2.66
CA THR A 83 2.22 -1.67 -3.50
C THR A 83 2.20 -2.85 -4.44
N TYR A 84 2.83 -2.67 -5.60
CA TYR A 84 2.88 -3.70 -6.64
C TYR A 84 4.33 -4.06 -6.92
N TRP A 85 4.59 -5.36 -7.01
CA TRP A 85 5.94 -5.91 -7.15
C TRP A 85 5.95 -7.02 -8.19
N LYS A 86 7.12 -7.26 -8.79
CA LYS A 86 7.29 -8.39 -9.69
C LYS A 86 7.18 -9.72 -8.96
N SER A 87 7.66 -9.79 -7.72
CA SER A 87 7.59 -11.00 -6.90
C SER A 87 7.57 -10.64 -5.41
N PHE A 88 7.07 -11.56 -4.60
CA PHE A 88 7.13 -11.41 -3.15
C PHE A 88 8.56 -11.49 -2.62
N GLU A 89 9.42 -12.26 -3.29
CA GLU A 89 10.82 -12.38 -2.90
C GLU A 89 11.54 -11.02 -2.98
N GLU A 90 11.29 -10.27 -4.05
CA GLU A 90 11.89 -8.95 -4.23
C GLU A 90 11.37 -7.96 -3.20
N HIS A 91 10.08 -8.05 -2.85
CA HIS A 91 9.51 -7.26 -1.77
C HIS A 91 10.22 -7.56 -0.44
N GLU A 92 10.40 -8.83 -0.12
CA GLU A 92 11.05 -9.22 1.14
C GLU A 92 12.50 -8.75 1.21
N LYS A 93 13.21 -8.70 0.10
CA LYS A 93 14.57 -8.17 0.06
C LYS A 93 14.65 -6.71 0.50
N SER A 94 13.60 -5.93 0.21
CA SER A 94 13.57 -4.52 0.64
C SER A 94 13.56 -4.40 2.16
N HIS A 95 13.02 -5.38 2.87
CA HIS A 95 12.95 -5.38 4.32
C HIS A 95 14.32 -5.58 5.01
N ALA A 96 15.31 -6.04 4.26
CA ALA A 96 16.69 -6.17 4.78
C ALA A 96 17.50 -4.89 4.65
N ASP A 97 16.98 -3.89 3.97
CA ASP A 97 17.68 -2.63 3.70
C ASP A 97 17.57 -1.70 4.91
N GLU A 98 18.71 -1.17 5.38
CA GLU A 98 18.73 -0.30 6.56
C GLU A 98 18.02 1.02 6.33
N VAL A 99 18.16 1.60 5.14
CA VAL A 99 17.49 2.87 4.81
C VAL A 99 15.99 2.67 4.75
N PHE A 100 15.56 1.57 4.12
CA PHE A 100 14.14 1.21 4.10
C PHE A 100 13.60 1.01 5.52
N ASN A 101 14.34 0.31 6.36
CA ASN A 101 13.91 0.05 7.75
C ASN A 101 13.74 1.34 8.55
N LYS A 102 14.57 2.35 8.31
CA LYS A 102 14.42 3.64 8.95
C LYS A 102 13.12 4.34 8.53
N THR A 103 12.83 4.34 7.23
CA THR A 103 11.60 4.97 6.72
C THR A 103 10.37 4.19 7.14
N PHE A 104 10.45 2.86 7.14
CA PHE A 104 9.37 2.01 7.63
C PHE A 104 9.11 2.23 9.12
N ALA A 105 10.17 2.37 9.92
CA ALA A 105 10.03 2.63 11.35
C ALA A 105 9.31 3.97 11.61
N ALA A 106 9.55 4.98 10.78
CA ALA A 106 8.85 6.26 10.89
C ALA A 106 7.35 6.09 10.63
N VAL A 107 6.97 5.29 9.64
CA VAL A 107 5.57 4.97 9.36
C VAL A 107 4.97 4.18 10.52
N ALA A 108 5.67 3.13 10.96
CA ALA A 108 5.19 2.25 12.04
C ALA A 108 4.98 3.02 13.36
N ALA A 109 5.82 4.00 13.64
CA ALA A 109 5.69 4.81 14.85
C ALA A 109 4.39 5.63 14.90
N MET A 110 3.80 5.91 13.75
CA MET A 110 2.54 6.65 13.63
C MET A 110 1.31 5.75 13.74
N CYS A 111 1.48 4.44 13.67
CA CYS A 111 0.38 3.48 13.59
C CYS A 111 0.11 2.80 14.92
N SER A 112 -1.18 2.66 15.25
CA SER A 112 -1.64 1.85 16.39
C SER A 112 -1.88 0.41 15.97
N ASP A 113 -2.08 0.16 14.68
CA ASP A 113 -2.33 -1.17 14.14
C ASP A 113 -1.92 -1.19 12.67
N ALA A 114 -1.38 -2.30 12.22
CA ALA A 114 -0.97 -2.50 10.84
C ALA A 114 -0.97 -3.98 10.50
N VAL A 115 -1.50 -4.31 9.32
CA VAL A 115 -1.52 -5.69 8.80
C VAL A 115 -1.05 -5.65 7.35
N GLU A 116 -0.14 -6.55 6.98
CA GLU A 116 0.32 -6.69 5.60
C GLU A 116 -0.14 -8.02 5.03
N LEU A 117 -0.78 -7.97 3.86
CA LEU A 117 -1.31 -9.13 3.16
C LEU A 117 -0.82 -9.13 1.72
N GLY A 118 -0.51 -10.31 1.19
CA GLY A 118 -0.08 -10.47 -0.20
C GLY A 118 -1.17 -11.10 -1.04
N TYR A 119 -1.26 -10.65 -2.29
CA TYR A 119 -2.29 -11.10 -3.23
C TYR A 119 -1.67 -11.41 -4.59
N ASP A 120 -2.16 -12.46 -5.22
CA ASP A 120 -1.86 -12.79 -6.60
C ASP A 120 -2.90 -12.16 -7.51
N MET A 121 -2.46 -11.58 -8.61
CA MET A 121 -3.39 -11.03 -9.60
C MET A 121 -3.95 -12.16 -10.47
N LEU A 122 -5.26 -12.34 -10.42
CA LEU A 122 -5.95 -13.36 -11.23
C LEU A 122 -6.65 -12.76 -12.44
N TRP A 123 -7.03 -11.50 -12.37
CA TRP A 123 -7.76 -10.82 -13.43
C TRP A 123 -7.50 -9.34 -13.38
N GLN A 124 -7.44 -8.72 -14.54
CA GLN A 124 -7.30 -7.27 -14.65
C GLN A 124 -8.02 -6.79 -15.90
N GLY A 125 -8.73 -5.68 -15.78
CA GLY A 125 -9.41 -5.09 -16.90
C GLY A 125 -9.80 -3.64 -16.63
N GLU A 126 -10.18 -2.96 -17.69
CA GLU A 126 -10.62 -1.57 -17.60
C GLU A 126 -11.88 -1.36 -18.45
N ALA A 127 -12.58 -0.28 -18.15
CA ALA A 127 -13.74 0.09 -18.96
C ALA A 127 -13.26 0.49 -20.36
N LYS A 128 -14.06 0.16 -21.39
CA LYS A 128 -13.77 0.60 -22.75
C LYS A 128 -13.81 2.11 -22.82
N ALA A 129 -12.86 2.69 -23.52
CA ALA A 129 -12.94 4.09 -23.90
C ALA A 129 -14.16 4.31 -24.79
N SER A 130 -14.97 5.28 -24.44
CA SER A 130 -16.15 5.63 -25.23
C SER A 130 -15.83 6.69 -26.27
#